data_dfe9fc93c158962801b8793b12524b2b
#
_entry.id   dfe9fc93c158962801b8793b12524b2b
#
_cell.length_a   1.000
_cell.length_b   1.000
_cell.length_c   1.000
_cell.angle_alpha   90.00
_cell.angle_beta   90.00
_cell.angle_gamma   90.00
#
_symmetry.space_group_name_H-M   'P 1'
#
loop_
_entity.id
_entity.type
_entity.pdbx_description
1 polymer ?
#
loop_
_entity_poly.entity_id
_entity_poly.type
_entity_poly.pdbx_seq_one_letter_code
_entity_poly.pdbx_strand_id
1 'polypeptide(L)'
;MEDKFVILDFETTGCDIFNTPPKELGYFKSKTWYDPIELALIDLSSGMEYHYFIEPHPDFVVKGKSWATEVHGYEPDKFIKRDDLQKWTDVFPEVQRVLTGKTAVAHNAFGFDKIVMEQTCEKYNLMPPLCKWRDTKAEIKKMYPDRKHSQVDVAKWMFDETYEAHSAIEDVRMLSKIFQSINEKPDWIFI
;
A
#
# COMPACT_ATOMS: atom_id res chain seq x y z
N MET A 1 -25.14 4.51 -8.15
CA MET A 1 -24.43 4.58 -6.84
C MET A 1 -23.09 5.20 -7.12
N GLU A 2 -22.78 6.28 -6.44
CA GLU A 2 -21.49 6.95 -6.58
C GLU A 2 -20.39 6.03 -6.08
N ASP A 3 -19.32 5.86 -6.86
CA ASP A 3 -18.20 5.02 -6.45
C ASP A 3 -17.49 5.68 -5.25
N LYS A 4 -17.35 4.93 -4.17
CA LYS A 4 -16.65 5.38 -2.97
C LYS A 4 -15.22 4.85 -3.01
N PHE A 5 -14.26 5.75 -2.88
CA PHE A 5 -12.85 5.42 -2.99
C PHE A 5 -12.14 5.52 -1.65
N VAL A 6 -11.22 4.60 -1.40
CA VAL A 6 -10.29 4.63 -0.28
C VAL A 6 -8.88 4.53 -0.86
N ILE A 7 -8.10 5.58 -0.66
CA ILE A 7 -6.66 5.56 -1.00
C ILE A 7 -5.95 4.78 0.08
N LEU A 8 -5.01 3.91 -0.28
CA LEU A 8 -4.19 3.21 0.70
C LEU A 8 -2.76 2.99 0.21
N ASP A 9 -1.86 2.81 1.16
CA ASP A 9 -0.45 2.47 0.94
C ASP A 9 0.09 1.65 2.11
N PHE A 10 0.98 0.71 1.80
CA PHE A 10 1.68 -0.13 2.75
C PHE A 10 3.18 0.09 2.71
N GLU A 11 3.81 0.22 3.88
CA GLU A 11 5.22 -0.09 4.03
C GLU A 11 5.40 -1.49 4.63
N THR A 12 6.42 -2.20 4.18
CA THR A 12 6.66 -3.59 4.57
C THR A 12 8.11 -3.83 4.95
N THR A 13 8.38 -4.93 5.63
CA THR A 13 9.74 -5.36 5.97
C THR A 13 10.63 -5.64 4.74
N GLY A 14 10.07 -5.71 3.53
CA GLY A 14 10.81 -5.90 2.29
C GLY A 14 9.92 -5.78 1.05
N CYS A 15 10.52 -5.71 -0.13
CA CYS A 15 9.80 -5.48 -1.38
C CYS A 15 9.99 -6.56 -2.46
N ASP A 16 10.77 -7.61 -2.19
CA ASP A 16 11.08 -8.67 -3.16
C ASP A 16 9.94 -9.67 -3.38
N ILE A 17 8.70 -9.19 -3.34
CA ILE A 17 7.48 -10.00 -3.54
C ILE A 17 7.54 -10.77 -4.88
N PHE A 18 8.31 -10.26 -5.84
CA PHE A 18 8.36 -10.79 -7.21
C PHE A 18 9.56 -11.69 -7.52
N ASN A 19 10.60 -11.71 -6.70
CA ASN A 19 11.82 -12.46 -7.01
C ASN A 19 11.73 -13.95 -6.67
N THR A 20 10.63 -14.38 -6.07
CA THR A 20 10.40 -15.80 -5.78
C THR A 20 9.24 -16.31 -6.62
N PRO A 21 9.48 -17.26 -7.55
CA PRO A 21 8.42 -17.77 -8.42
C PRO A 21 7.27 -18.33 -7.58
N PRO A 22 6.01 -17.97 -7.85
CA PRO A 22 4.85 -18.44 -7.09
C PRO A 22 4.67 -19.97 -7.08
N LYS A 23 5.36 -20.69 -7.96
CA LYS A 23 5.23 -22.13 -8.12
C LYS A 23 6.17 -22.97 -7.27
N GLU A 24 7.29 -22.42 -6.80
CA GLU A 24 8.28 -23.16 -6.00
C GLU A 24 8.08 -22.97 -4.49
N LEU A 25 7.34 -21.94 -4.15
CA LEU A 25 6.90 -21.67 -2.81
C LEU A 25 5.43 -22.04 -2.77
N GLY A 26 5.10 -23.19 -2.22
CA GLY A 26 3.75 -23.31 -1.68
C GLY A 26 3.54 -22.03 -0.88
N TYR A 27 2.56 -21.22 -1.24
CA TYR A 27 2.27 -19.87 -0.76
C TYR A 27 2.41 -19.68 0.77
N PHE A 28 2.53 -20.76 1.49
CA PHE A 28 2.47 -20.92 2.93
C PHE A 28 3.75 -21.45 3.60
N LYS A 29 4.82 -21.68 2.87
CA LYS A 29 6.04 -22.29 3.45
C LYS A 29 7.31 -21.49 3.23
N SER A 30 7.25 -20.36 2.55
CA SER A 30 8.45 -19.57 2.34
C SER A 30 8.67 -18.66 3.55
N LYS A 31 9.87 -18.72 4.09
CA LYS A 31 10.38 -17.84 5.14
C LYS A 31 10.61 -16.39 4.67
N THR A 32 10.08 -16.00 3.52
CA THR A 32 10.28 -14.70 2.87
C THR A 32 8.98 -13.89 2.78
N TRP A 33 8.08 -14.03 3.75
CA TRP A 33 6.95 -13.13 3.89
C TRP A 33 7.46 -11.77 4.32
N TYR A 34 6.97 -10.74 3.66
CA TYR A 34 7.16 -9.38 4.09
C TYR A 34 5.94 -8.98 4.91
N ASP A 35 6.19 -8.60 6.16
CA ASP A 35 5.12 -8.13 7.02
C ASP A 35 4.84 -6.66 6.75
N PRO A 36 3.57 -6.24 6.75
CA PRO A 36 3.26 -4.83 6.81
C PRO A 36 3.78 -4.26 8.12
N ILE A 37 4.44 -3.11 8.05
CA ILE A 37 4.95 -2.37 9.21
C ILE A 37 4.29 -1.02 9.36
N GLU A 38 3.77 -0.48 8.27
CA GLU A 38 2.98 0.74 8.28
C GLU A 38 1.83 0.58 7.27
N LEU A 39 0.65 1.09 7.61
CA LEU A 39 -0.50 1.18 6.74
C LEU A 39 -1.16 2.55 6.94
N ALA A 40 -1.42 3.23 5.84
CA ALA A 40 -2.26 4.41 5.86
C ALA A 40 -3.43 4.28 4.89
N LEU A 41 -4.56 4.89 5.23
CA LEU A 41 -5.74 4.98 4.37
C LEU A 41 -6.36 6.38 4.45
N ILE A 42 -6.94 6.83 3.34
CA ILE A 42 -7.81 8.00 3.29
C ILE A 42 -9.13 7.59 2.67
N ASP A 43 -10.20 7.67 3.42
CA ASP A 43 -11.55 7.51 2.88
C ASP A 43 -12.02 8.83 2.26
N LEU A 44 -12.02 8.91 0.93
CA LEU A 44 -12.35 10.13 0.20
C LEU A 44 -13.81 10.58 0.42
N SER A 45 -14.70 9.68 0.82
CA SER A 45 -16.11 10.01 1.07
C SER A 45 -16.32 10.76 2.38
N SER A 46 -15.47 10.57 3.37
CA SER A 46 -15.54 11.20 4.69
C SER A 46 -14.39 12.16 4.98
N GLY A 47 -13.30 12.08 4.21
CA GLY A 47 -12.05 12.78 4.48
C GLY A 47 -11.26 12.20 5.68
N MET A 48 -11.69 11.06 6.22
CA MET A 48 -11.00 10.45 7.37
C MET A 48 -9.70 9.80 6.94
N GLU A 49 -8.64 10.12 7.69
CA GLU A 49 -7.32 9.49 7.59
C GLU A 49 -7.17 8.45 8.69
N TYR A 50 -6.58 7.30 8.33
CA TYR A 50 -6.23 6.21 9.25
C TYR A 50 -4.75 5.93 9.05
N HIS A 51 -4.00 5.79 10.15
CA HIS A 51 -2.57 5.54 10.11
C HIS A 51 -2.18 4.58 11.23
N TYR A 52 -1.50 3.49 10.88
CA TYR A 52 -1.14 2.43 11.81
C TYR A 52 0.32 2.04 11.63
N PHE A 53 1.05 1.94 12.72
CA PHE A 53 2.29 1.18 12.77
C PHE A 53 1.98 -0.23 13.26
N ILE A 54 2.40 -1.23 12.47
CA ILE A 54 1.98 -2.62 12.64
C ILE A 54 3.13 -3.42 13.21
N GLU A 55 2.84 -4.16 14.29
CA GLU A 55 3.80 -5.08 14.87
C GLU A 55 4.10 -6.22 13.90
N PRO A 56 5.37 -6.43 13.49
CA PRO A 56 5.74 -7.56 12.65
C PRO A 56 5.36 -8.89 13.30
N HIS A 57 4.99 -9.87 12.49
CA HIS A 57 4.60 -11.19 13.00
C HIS A 57 5.73 -11.84 13.83
N PRO A 58 5.42 -12.53 14.95
CA PRO A 58 6.44 -13.13 15.83
C PRO A 58 7.41 -14.09 15.13
N ASP A 59 6.97 -14.75 14.05
CA ASP A 59 7.82 -15.66 13.25
C ASP A 59 8.75 -14.91 12.30
N PHE A 60 8.67 -13.58 12.27
CA PHE A 60 9.52 -12.74 11.44
C PHE A 60 10.91 -12.65 12.05
N VAL A 61 11.90 -13.19 11.33
CA VAL A 61 13.31 -13.07 11.72
C VAL A 61 13.89 -11.82 11.08
N VAL A 62 14.12 -10.81 11.89
CA VAL A 62 14.85 -9.60 11.47
C VAL A 62 16.28 -10.01 11.08
N LYS A 63 16.55 -10.05 9.79
CA LYS A 63 17.89 -10.33 9.23
C LYS A 63 18.50 -9.03 8.73
N GLY A 64 19.00 -8.20 9.64
CA GLY A 64 19.84 -7.04 9.31
C GLY A 64 19.31 -6.17 8.15
N LYS A 65 20.13 -5.90 7.15
CA LYS A 65 19.82 -5.08 5.98
C LYS A 65 18.73 -5.64 5.03
N SER A 66 18.10 -6.76 5.36
CA SER A 66 17.03 -7.33 4.53
C SER A 66 15.68 -6.62 4.70
N TRP A 67 15.52 -5.78 5.70
CA TRP A 67 14.41 -4.84 5.76
C TRP A 67 14.60 -3.80 4.67
N ALA A 68 13.53 -3.32 4.09
CA ALA A 68 13.58 -2.23 3.12
C ALA A 68 13.98 -0.88 3.77
N THR A 69 14.86 -0.93 4.77
CA THR A 69 15.35 0.23 5.53
C THR A 69 15.92 1.33 4.64
N GLU A 70 16.57 0.94 3.53
CA GLU A 70 17.08 1.90 2.55
C GLU A 70 15.95 2.64 1.80
N VAL A 71 14.73 2.11 1.86
CA VAL A 71 13.55 2.67 1.20
C VAL A 71 12.76 3.54 2.18
N HIS A 72 12.25 2.97 3.27
CA HIS A 72 11.37 3.65 4.24
C HIS A 72 12.09 4.19 5.49
N GLY A 73 13.39 3.95 5.64
CA GLY A 73 14.20 4.47 6.75
C GLY A 73 14.01 3.79 8.11
N TYR A 74 13.09 2.84 8.25
CA TYR A 74 12.84 2.16 9.53
C TYR A 74 13.92 1.14 9.84
N GLU A 75 14.69 1.41 10.91
CA GLU A 75 15.67 0.47 11.44
C GLU A 75 14.97 -0.60 12.30
N PRO A 76 15.14 -1.91 12.00
CA PRO A 76 14.42 -2.98 12.68
C PRO A 76 14.47 -2.91 14.20
N ASP A 77 15.68 -2.76 14.76
CA ASP A 77 15.90 -2.73 16.22
C ASP A 77 15.27 -1.51 16.91
N LYS A 78 15.02 -0.44 16.17
CA LYS A 78 14.33 0.75 16.68
C LYS A 78 12.83 0.61 16.48
N PHE A 79 12.41 0.09 15.32
CA PHE A 79 11.01 -0.05 14.97
C PHE A 79 10.27 -0.95 15.97
N ILE A 80 10.81 -2.12 16.29
CA ILE A 80 10.18 -3.08 17.23
C ILE A 80 10.08 -2.57 18.67
N LYS A 81 10.73 -1.46 19.00
CA LYS A 81 10.68 -0.82 20.34
C LYS A 81 9.72 0.36 20.41
N ARG A 82 8.99 0.63 19.34
CA ARG A 82 7.95 1.67 19.34
C ARG A 82 6.84 1.29 20.33
N ASP A 83 6.28 2.26 20.98
CA ASP A 83 5.16 2.11 21.93
C ASP A 83 3.78 2.24 21.27
N ASP A 84 3.75 2.66 19.98
CA ASP A 84 2.55 2.82 19.18
C ASP A 84 2.28 1.67 18.20
N LEU A 85 3.02 0.57 18.30
CA LEU A 85 2.79 -0.62 17.49
C LEU A 85 1.45 -1.28 17.82
N GLN A 86 0.72 -1.66 16.79
CA GLN A 86 -0.56 -2.34 16.88
C GLN A 86 -0.49 -3.70 16.18
N LYS A 87 -1.16 -4.71 16.72
CA LYS A 87 -1.25 -6.00 16.06
C LYS A 87 -2.16 -5.91 14.85
N TRP A 88 -1.81 -6.61 13.78
CA TRP A 88 -2.66 -6.66 12.59
C TRP A 88 -4.10 -7.07 12.91
N THR A 89 -4.27 -8.05 13.80
CA THR A 89 -5.59 -8.54 14.23
C THR A 89 -6.46 -7.48 14.89
N ASP A 90 -5.85 -6.48 15.52
CA ASP A 90 -6.55 -5.41 16.23
C ASP A 90 -6.91 -4.26 15.26
N VAL A 91 -6.04 -4.00 14.27
CA VAL A 91 -6.23 -2.99 13.22
C VAL A 91 -7.21 -3.47 12.13
N PHE A 92 -7.15 -4.74 11.77
CA PHE A 92 -7.85 -5.28 10.61
C PHE A 92 -9.38 -5.12 10.63
N PRO A 93 -10.11 -5.24 11.74
CA PRO A 93 -11.56 -5.01 11.75
C PRO A 93 -11.95 -3.61 11.27
N GLU A 94 -11.16 -2.59 11.59
CA GLU A 94 -11.39 -1.22 11.10
C GLU A 94 -11.01 -1.09 9.62
N VAL A 95 -9.88 -1.63 9.20
CA VAL A 95 -9.47 -1.68 7.79
C VAL A 95 -10.54 -2.37 6.93
N GLN A 96 -11.06 -3.50 7.40
CA GLN A 96 -12.14 -4.23 6.71
C GLN A 96 -13.41 -3.38 6.61
N ARG A 97 -13.81 -2.70 7.69
CA ARG A 97 -14.97 -1.80 7.71
C ARG A 97 -14.81 -0.62 6.72
N VAL A 98 -13.61 -0.05 6.67
CA VAL A 98 -13.31 1.10 5.80
C VAL A 98 -13.33 0.72 4.32
N LEU A 99 -12.82 -0.47 3.97
CA LEU A 99 -12.66 -0.93 2.59
C LEU A 99 -13.89 -1.65 2.02
N THR A 100 -14.67 -2.35 2.86
CA THR A 100 -15.77 -3.20 2.36
C THR A 100 -16.81 -2.40 1.58
N GLY A 101 -17.12 -2.89 0.38
CA GLY A 101 -18.11 -2.28 -0.54
C GLY A 101 -17.60 -1.03 -1.28
N LYS A 102 -16.32 -0.68 -1.14
CA LYS A 102 -15.69 0.47 -1.79
C LYS A 102 -14.66 0.03 -2.83
N THR A 103 -14.01 1.00 -3.46
CA THR A 103 -12.87 0.79 -4.35
C THR A 103 -11.60 1.24 -3.65
N ALA A 104 -10.71 0.30 -3.35
CA ALA A 104 -9.36 0.54 -2.87
C ALA A 104 -8.48 1.06 -4.03
N VAL A 105 -7.74 2.12 -3.79
CA VAL A 105 -6.87 2.78 -4.77
C VAL A 105 -5.46 2.81 -4.22
N ALA A 106 -4.50 2.24 -4.93
CA ALA A 106 -3.09 2.29 -4.56
C ALA A 106 -2.20 2.54 -5.80
N HIS A 107 -0.95 2.92 -5.58
CA HIS A 107 0.01 3.16 -6.65
C HIS A 107 0.87 1.91 -6.87
N ASN A 108 0.58 1.13 -7.91
CA ASN A 108 1.04 -0.22 -8.16
C ASN A 108 0.24 -1.29 -7.37
N ALA A 109 -1.06 -1.05 -7.21
CA ALA A 109 -1.97 -1.87 -6.40
C ALA A 109 -1.86 -3.38 -6.68
N PHE A 110 -1.91 -3.77 -7.97
CA PHE A 110 -1.84 -5.18 -8.38
C PHE A 110 -0.44 -5.76 -8.29
N GLY A 111 0.56 -4.89 -8.20
CA GLY A 111 1.95 -5.28 -8.06
C GLY A 111 2.40 -5.32 -6.60
N PHE A 112 1.69 -4.71 -5.66
CA PHE A 112 2.15 -4.61 -4.29
C PHE A 112 1.00 -4.66 -3.27
N ASP A 113 0.28 -3.57 -3.06
CA ASP A 113 -0.63 -3.39 -1.91
C ASP A 113 -1.71 -4.47 -1.80
N LYS A 114 -2.32 -4.84 -2.92
CA LYS A 114 -3.32 -5.91 -2.96
C LYS A 114 -2.70 -7.24 -2.52
N ILE A 115 -1.49 -7.52 -2.95
CA ILE A 115 -0.77 -8.75 -2.60
C ILE A 115 -0.45 -8.75 -1.11
N VAL A 116 0.08 -7.63 -0.57
CA VAL A 116 0.36 -7.47 0.85
C VAL A 116 -0.90 -7.69 1.69
N MET A 117 -2.01 -7.07 1.31
CA MET A 117 -3.30 -7.24 1.99
C MET A 117 -3.75 -8.71 2.01
N GLU A 118 -3.77 -9.37 0.84
CA GLU A 118 -4.23 -10.74 0.70
C GLU A 118 -3.33 -11.71 1.48
N GLN A 119 -2.01 -11.58 1.34
CA GLN A 119 -1.05 -12.43 2.04
C GLN A 119 -1.12 -12.26 3.56
N THR A 120 -1.24 -11.02 4.02
CA THR A 120 -1.34 -10.75 5.46
C THR A 120 -2.64 -11.32 6.03
N CYS A 121 -3.76 -11.13 5.35
CA CYS A 121 -5.03 -11.74 5.75
C CYS A 121 -4.92 -13.27 5.84
N GLU A 122 -4.31 -13.90 4.84
CA GLU A 122 -4.09 -15.34 4.82
C GLU A 122 -3.21 -15.80 5.99
N LYS A 123 -2.12 -15.10 6.27
CA LYS A 123 -1.21 -15.39 7.38
C LYS A 123 -1.90 -15.39 8.73
N TYR A 124 -2.84 -14.50 8.93
CA TYR A 124 -3.63 -14.39 10.16
C TYR A 124 -4.97 -15.15 10.10
N ASN A 125 -5.22 -15.95 9.04
CA ASN A 125 -6.47 -16.68 8.82
C ASN A 125 -7.70 -15.75 8.84
N LEU A 126 -7.58 -14.60 8.17
CA LEU A 126 -8.61 -13.59 8.01
C LEU A 126 -9.11 -13.56 6.57
N MET A 127 -10.37 -13.15 6.37
CA MET A 127 -10.89 -12.93 5.02
C MET A 127 -10.55 -11.51 4.55
N PRO A 128 -9.92 -11.34 3.37
CA PRO A 128 -9.65 -10.01 2.82
C PRO A 128 -10.91 -9.16 2.68
N PRO A 129 -10.81 -7.82 2.76
CA PRO A 129 -11.94 -6.93 2.54
C PRO A 129 -12.58 -7.15 1.17
N LEU A 130 -13.91 -7.20 1.12
CA LEU A 130 -14.66 -7.29 -0.14
C LEU A 130 -14.71 -5.90 -0.80
N CYS A 131 -13.66 -5.54 -1.53
CA CYS A 131 -13.51 -4.28 -2.23
C CYS A 131 -13.07 -4.49 -3.68
N LYS A 132 -13.30 -3.49 -4.53
CA LYS A 132 -12.68 -3.40 -5.85
C LYS A 132 -11.29 -2.79 -5.68
N TRP A 133 -10.44 -2.94 -6.70
CA TRP A 133 -9.10 -2.34 -6.72
C TRP A 133 -8.88 -1.50 -7.97
N ARG A 134 -8.20 -0.37 -7.79
CA ARG A 134 -7.67 0.47 -8.87
C ARG A 134 -6.18 0.68 -8.68
N ASP A 135 -5.46 0.71 -9.79
CA ASP A 135 -4.02 0.88 -9.84
C ASP A 135 -3.67 2.16 -10.60
N THR A 136 -3.37 3.21 -9.86
CA THR A 136 -3.06 4.53 -10.45
C THR A 136 -1.81 4.51 -11.31
N LYS A 137 -0.80 3.67 -10.99
CA LYS A 137 0.41 3.54 -11.81
C LYS A 137 0.08 2.97 -13.20
N ALA A 138 -0.78 1.94 -13.25
CA ALA A 138 -1.21 1.35 -14.51
C ALA A 138 -2.07 2.33 -15.34
N GLU A 139 -2.94 3.10 -14.68
CA GLU A 139 -3.78 4.12 -15.32
C GLU A 139 -2.92 5.27 -15.88
N ILE A 140 -2.01 5.81 -15.08
CA ILE A 140 -1.10 6.89 -15.47
C ILE A 140 -0.19 6.45 -16.62
N LYS A 141 0.30 5.20 -16.60
CA LYS A 141 1.11 4.67 -17.69
C LYS A 141 0.35 4.62 -19.03
N LYS A 142 -0.96 4.37 -19.00
CA LYS A 142 -1.79 4.44 -20.22
C LYS A 142 -2.00 5.87 -20.70
N MET A 143 -2.24 6.80 -19.77
CA MET A 143 -2.49 8.21 -20.10
C MET A 143 -1.23 8.96 -20.57
N TYR A 144 -0.08 8.60 -20.01
CA TYR A 144 1.19 9.32 -20.20
C TYR A 144 2.35 8.33 -20.42
N PRO A 145 2.37 7.56 -21.53
CA PRO A 145 3.31 6.46 -21.74
C PRO A 145 4.79 6.90 -21.73
N ASP A 146 5.06 8.14 -22.14
CA ASP A 146 6.41 8.69 -22.27
C ASP A 146 6.94 9.36 -20.99
N ARG A 147 6.14 9.34 -19.89
CA ARG A 147 6.54 9.91 -18.62
C ARG A 147 7.03 8.80 -17.66
N LYS A 148 7.75 9.21 -16.65
CA LYS A 148 8.06 8.31 -15.51
C LYS A 148 6.82 8.12 -14.64
N HIS A 149 6.65 6.92 -14.05
CA HIS A 149 5.42 6.50 -13.39
C HIS A 149 5.63 6.11 -11.91
N SER A 150 6.79 6.39 -11.29
CA SER A 150 6.89 6.32 -9.84
C SER A 150 6.04 7.43 -9.22
N GLN A 151 5.51 7.23 -8.01
CA GLN A 151 4.63 8.23 -7.40
C GLN A 151 5.33 9.58 -7.21
N VAL A 152 6.60 9.56 -6.83
CA VAL A 152 7.45 10.77 -6.71
C VAL A 152 7.60 11.49 -8.05
N ASP A 153 7.90 10.74 -9.12
CA ASP A 153 8.01 11.33 -10.46
C ASP A 153 6.67 11.93 -10.92
N VAL A 154 5.55 11.23 -10.63
CA VAL A 154 4.19 11.71 -10.96
C VAL A 154 3.89 13.00 -10.21
N ALA A 155 4.13 13.06 -8.91
CA ALA A 155 3.96 14.28 -8.12
C ALA A 155 4.78 15.44 -8.69
N LYS A 156 6.04 15.17 -9.05
CA LYS A 156 6.92 16.18 -9.63
C LYS A 156 6.43 16.73 -10.95
N TRP A 157 6.04 15.88 -11.91
CA TRP A 157 5.65 16.39 -13.22
C TRP A 157 4.18 16.85 -13.31
N MET A 158 3.28 16.39 -12.40
CA MET A 158 1.90 16.87 -12.36
C MET A 158 1.75 18.20 -11.60
N PHE A 159 2.47 18.36 -10.49
CA PHE A 159 2.24 19.43 -9.53
C PHE A 159 3.48 20.29 -9.26
N ASP A 160 4.64 19.93 -9.79
CA ASP A 160 5.97 20.49 -9.44
C ASP A 160 6.29 20.36 -7.93
N GLU A 161 5.76 19.28 -7.30
CA GLU A 161 5.93 19.01 -5.88
C GLU A 161 6.92 17.89 -5.64
N THR A 162 7.62 17.98 -4.50
CA THR A 162 8.39 16.90 -3.88
C THR A 162 7.84 16.71 -2.47
N TYR A 163 7.84 15.46 -2.00
CA TYR A 163 7.38 15.11 -0.65
C TYR A 163 8.29 14.04 -0.06
N GLU A 164 8.17 13.79 1.22
CA GLU A 164 8.90 12.73 1.91
C GLU A 164 8.23 11.38 1.62
N ALA A 165 8.69 10.73 0.53
CA ALA A 165 8.20 9.43 0.11
C ALA A 165 8.64 8.32 1.07
N HIS A 166 7.94 7.18 1.00
CA HIS A 166 8.18 6.01 1.84
C HIS A 166 7.79 6.19 3.32
N SER A 167 6.83 7.06 3.56
CA SER A 167 5.98 7.08 4.73
C SER A 167 4.55 6.86 4.24
N ALA A 168 3.88 5.80 4.65
CA ALA A 168 2.57 5.44 4.10
C ALA A 168 1.55 6.59 4.20
N ILE A 169 1.60 7.40 5.27
CA ILE A 169 0.68 8.54 5.42
C ILE A 169 0.96 9.66 4.42
N GLU A 170 2.22 9.97 4.14
CA GLU A 170 2.57 10.99 3.14
C GLU A 170 2.31 10.48 1.71
N ASP A 171 2.55 9.18 1.48
CA ASP A 171 2.26 8.54 0.22
C ASP A 171 0.76 8.53 -0.10
N VAL A 172 -0.13 8.20 0.84
CA VAL A 172 -1.58 8.27 0.61
C VAL A 172 -2.10 9.69 0.41
N ARG A 173 -1.53 10.69 1.09
CA ARG A 173 -1.88 12.11 0.89
C ARG A 173 -1.53 12.57 -0.52
N MET A 174 -0.32 12.28 -0.98
CA MET A 174 0.09 12.59 -2.35
C MET A 174 -0.72 11.79 -3.37
N LEU A 175 -0.94 10.49 -3.12
CA LEU A 175 -1.73 9.64 -4.00
C LEU A 175 -3.18 10.11 -4.09
N SER A 176 -3.76 10.59 -3.00
CA SER A 176 -5.10 11.20 -3.00
C SER A 176 -5.18 12.37 -3.98
N LYS A 177 -4.19 13.26 -3.96
CA LYS A 177 -4.09 14.41 -4.87
C LYS A 177 -3.94 13.96 -6.33
N ILE A 178 -3.06 12.99 -6.58
CA ILE A 178 -2.86 12.39 -7.91
C ILE A 178 -4.17 11.76 -8.40
N PHE A 179 -4.78 10.92 -7.57
CA PHE A 179 -6.01 10.20 -7.92
C PHE A 179 -7.16 11.15 -8.27
N GLN A 180 -7.41 12.18 -7.47
CA GLN A 180 -8.43 13.17 -7.76
C GLN A 180 -8.18 13.84 -9.12
N SER A 181 -6.93 14.23 -9.41
CA SER A 181 -6.56 14.87 -10.68
C SER A 181 -6.76 13.98 -11.91
N ILE A 182 -6.59 12.66 -11.80
CA ILE A 182 -6.82 11.74 -12.92
C ILE A 182 -8.27 11.28 -13.01
N ASN A 183 -8.98 11.21 -11.88
CA ASN A 183 -10.36 10.74 -11.82
C ASN A 183 -11.36 11.81 -12.32
N GLU A 184 -11.00 13.08 -12.26
CA GLU A 184 -11.81 14.20 -12.78
C GLU A 184 -11.69 14.36 -14.30
N LYS A 185 -10.76 13.65 -14.96
CA LYS A 185 -10.59 13.75 -16.42
C LYS A 185 -11.71 12.98 -17.13
N PRO A 186 -12.35 13.59 -18.13
CA PRO A 186 -13.41 12.94 -18.89
C PRO A 186 -12.93 11.69 -19.63
N ASP A 187 -13.77 10.66 -19.71
CA ASP A 187 -13.47 9.35 -20.34
C ASP A 187 -13.01 9.43 -21.82
N TRP A 188 -13.28 10.54 -22.52
CA TRP A 188 -12.90 10.72 -23.92
C TRP A 188 -11.39 10.93 -24.15
N ILE A 189 -10.60 11.09 -23.08
CA ILE A 189 -9.11 11.14 -23.17
C ILE A 189 -8.52 9.74 -23.39
N PHE A 190 -9.33 8.69 -23.31
CA PHE A 190 -8.92 7.28 -23.44
C PHE A 190 -9.16 6.67 -24.83
N ILE A 191 -9.41 7.51 -25.87
CA ILE A 191 -9.60 7.06 -27.24
C ILE A 191 -8.32 7.24 -28.04
#